data_3da40343b323499c107ec53c74c4b034
#
_entry.id   3da40343b323499c107ec53c74c4b034
#
_cell.length_a   1.000
_cell.length_b   1.000
_cell.length_c   1.000
_cell.angle_alpha   90.00
_cell.angle_beta   90.00
_cell.angle_gamma   90.00
#
_symmetry.space_group_name_H-M   'P 1'
#
loop_
_entity.id
_entity.type
_entity.pdbx_description
1 polymer ?
#
loop_
_entity_poly.entity_id
_entity_poly.type
_entity_poly.pdbx_seq_one_letter_code
_entity_poly.pdbx_strand_id
1 'polypeptide(L)'
;IALFFLGFSIISCEDDGYEDFNAGETAVQGVSGEWYVKILLDNQPLSDYYLLDTYNTASNSADTLWINDNGNLYDFKVKTPVTSLDNKTFGGDNLVNQVEDYEINVNINNGKVLTNEALTEAGNVSDSIYFEAEFSDDPGTIYQFAGYRRTGFVEDEH
;
A
#
# COMPACT_ATOMS: atom_id res chain seq x y z
N ILE A 1 -10.27 -29.38 65.50
CA ILE A 1 -9.39 -28.81 64.49
C ILE A 1 -10.25 -28.40 63.31
N ALA A 2 -10.57 -27.07 63.25
CA ALA A 2 -11.32 -26.48 62.12
C ALA A 2 -10.35 -26.00 61.07
N LEU A 3 -10.43 -26.58 59.87
CA LEU A 3 -9.66 -26.17 58.72
C LEU A 3 -10.38 -25.04 57.98
N PHE A 4 -9.83 -23.82 58.04
CA PHE A 4 -10.36 -22.65 57.34
C PHE A 4 -9.81 -22.67 55.90
N PHE A 5 -10.70 -22.95 54.95
CA PHE A 5 -10.38 -22.81 53.51
C PHE A 5 -10.52 -21.36 53.10
N LEU A 6 -9.38 -20.68 52.90
CA LEU A 6 -9.35 -19.32 52.39
C LEU A 6 -9.51 -19.40 50.84
N GLY A 7 -10.71 -19.16 50.36
CA GLY A 7 -10.98 -19.06 48.91
C GLY A 7 -10.34 -17.79 48.36
N PHE A 8 -9.34 -17.94 47.53
CA PHE A 8 -8.80 -16.85 46.67
C PHE A 8 -9.80 -16.61 45.54
N SER A 9 -10.58 -15.53 45.64
CA SER A 9 -11.35 -15.00 44.50
C SER A 9 -10.37 -14.28 43.59
N ILE A 10 -10.02 -14.89 42.45
CA ILE A 10 -9.39 -14.19 41.35
C ILE A 10 -10.47 -13.29 40.75
N ILE A 11 -10.39 -12.01 41.09
CA ILE A 11 -11.13 -10.98 40.38
C ILE A 11 -10.47 -10.89 39.01
N SER A 12 -11.07 -11.52 38.01
CA SER A 12 -10.78 -11.23 36.60
C SER A 12 -11.09 -9.76 36.41
N CYS A 13 -10.15 -8.96 35.96
CA CYS A 13 -10.45 -7.65 35.42
C CYS A 13 -11.42 -7.88 34.26
N GLU A 14 -12.69 -7.62 34.48
CA GLU A 14 -13.62 -7.37 33.38
C GLU A 14 -13.15 -6.09 32.72
N ASP A 15 -13.05 -6.14 31.41
CA ASP A 15 -12.76 -5.04 30.51
C ASP A 15 -13.72 -3.90 30.85
N ASP A 16 -13.22 -2.79 31.38
CA ASP A 16 -14.00 -1.69 31.94
C ASP A 16 -14.71 -0.87 30.85
N GLY A 17 -15.31 -1.52 29.86
CA GLY A 17 -16.30 -0.90 28.96
C GLY A 17 -15.84 0.35 28.21
N TYR A 18 -14.54 0.54 28.05
CA TYR A 18 -14.02 1.51 27.09
C TYR A 18 -14.29 0.94 25.69
N GLU A 19 -15.07 1.66 24.90
CA GLU A 19 -15.17 1.36 23.47
C GLU A 19 -13.75 1.28 22.90
N ASP A 20 -13.48 0.22 22.14
CA ASP A 20 -12.20 0.08 21.44
C ASP A 20 -11.91 1.37 20.68
N PHE A 21 -10.73 1.94 20.91
CA PHE A 21 -10.34 3.18 20.26
C PHE A 21 -10.33 2.96 18.74
N ASN A 22 -11.36 3.45 18.06
CA ASN A 22 -11.38 3.50 16.61
C ASN A 22 -10.57 4.71 16.15
N ALA A 23 -9.34 4.46 15.70
CA ALA A 23 -8.44 5.49 15.16
C ALA A 23 -8.99 6.16 13.88
N GLY A 24 -10.15 5.69 13.38
CA GLY A 24 -10.70 6.05 12.08
C GLY A 24 -9.93 5.36 10.95
N GLU A 25 -10.65 4.98 9.93
CA GLU A 25 -10.07 4.42 8.71
C GLU A 25 -9.99 5.52 7.65
N THR A 26 -8.93 5.48 6.84
CA THR A 26 -8.88 6.32 5.65
C THR A 26 -9.77 5.74 4.57
N ALA A 27 -10.42 6.62 3.78
CA ALA A 27 -11.39 6.19 2.78
C ALA A 27 -10.81 5.22 1.73
N VAL A 28 -9.50 5.28 1.48
CA VAL A 28 -8.79 4.44 0.50
C VAL A 28 -7.87 3.39 1.16
N GLN A 29 -8.13 3.02 2.41
CA GLN A 29 -7.30 2.07 3.16
C GLN A 29 -7.01 0.78 2.41
N GLY A 30 -7.99 0.24 1.68
CA GLY A 30 -7.86 -1.01 0.92
C GLY A 30 -6.83 -0.98 -0.21
N VAL A 31 -6.44 0.22 -0.68
CA VAL A 31 -5.44 0.44 -1.73
C VAL A 31 -4.23 1.24 -1.24
N SER A 32 -4.17 1.54 0.07
CA SER A 32 -3.08 2.30 0.70
C SER A 32 -2.10 1.37 1.40
N GLY A 33 -0.83 1.73 1.40
CA GLY A 33 0.23 1.02 2.13
C GLY A 33 1.62 1.39 1.69
N GLU A 34 2.60 0.83 2.38
CA GLU A 34 3.99 0.74 1.95
C GLU A 34 4.17 -0.59 1.20
N TRP A 35 4.81 -0.53 0.05
CA TRP A 35 4.94 -1.66 -0.87
C TRP A 35 6.41 -1.83 -1.28
N TYR A 36 6.89 -3.06 -1.23
CA TYR A 36 8.12 -3.42 -1.93
C TYR A 36 7.78 -3.83 -3.35
N VAL A 37 8.23 -3.03 -4.33
CA VAL A 37 7.93 -3.22 -5.76
C VAL A 37 9.20 -3.39 -6.57
N LYS A 38 9.09 -4.15 -7.66
CA LYS A 38 10.06 -4.18 -8.76
C LYS A 38 9.44 -3.51 -9.97
N ILE A 39 10.28 -2.86 -10.76
CA ILE A 39 9.90 -2.41 -12.09
C ILE A 39 10.27 -3.48 -13.09
N LEU A 40 9.35 -3.77 -14.00
CA LEU A 40 9.58 -4.69 -15.10
C LEU A 40 9.30 -3.98 -16.42
N LEU A 41 10.03 -4.37 -17.46
CA LEU A 41 9.77 -4.05 -18.85
C LEU A 41 9.61 -5.37 -19.60
N ASP A 42 8.49 -5.54 -20.32
CA ASP A 42 8.15 -6.78 -21.01
C ASP A 42 8.26 -8.02 -20.08
N ASN A 43 7.80 -7.89 -18.84
CA ASN A 43 7.88 -8.89 -17.77
C ASN A 43 9.32 -9.28 -17.33
N GLN A 44 10.32 -8.50 -17.72
CA GLN A 44 11.70 -8.69 -17.26
C GLN A 44 12.03 -7.65 -16.19
N PRO A 45 12.52 -8.05 -15.01
CA PRO A 45 12.84 -7.10 -13.94
C PRO A 45 13.99 -6.18 -14.36
N LEU A 46 13.78 -4.87 -14.18
CA LEU A 46 14.78 -3.81 -14.39
C LEU A 46 15.39 -3.34 -13.07
N SER A 47 14.74 -3.63 -11.94
CA SER A 47 15.20 -3.22 -10.61
C SER A 47 15.13 -4.37 -9.62
N ASP A 48 15.85 -4.23 -8.51
CA ASP A 48 15.55 -4.95 -7.28
C ASP A 48 14.31 -4.34 -6.61
N TYR A 49 13.87 -4.86 -5.47
CA TYR A 49 12.79 -4.27 -4.70
C TYR A 49 13.18 -2.91 -4.15
N TYR A 50 12.23 -1.99 -4.18
CA TYR A 50 12.33 -0.69 -3.52
C TYR A 50 10.97 -0.27 -2.95
N LEU A 51 10.98 0.67 -2.02
CA LEU A 51 9.79 1.12 -1.33
C LEU A 51 9.00 2.11 -2.18
N LEU A 52 7.72 1.82 -2.38
CA LEU A 52 6.73 2.69 -3.00
C LEU A 52 5.57 2.87 -2.03
N ASP A 53 5.03 4.07 -1.95
CA ASP A 53 3.91 4.38 -1.07
C ASP A 53 2.63 4.67 -1.84
N THR A 54 1.52 4.18 -1.30
CA THR A 54 0.19 4.63 -1.68
C THR A 54 -0.58 5.10 -0.44
N TYR A 55 -1.25 6.25 -0.52
CA TYR A 55 -1.93 6.82 0.64
C TYR A 55 -3.06 7.77 0.26
N ASN A 56 -3.92 8.08 1.24
CA ASN A 56 -5.03 9.00 1.07
C ASN A 56 -4.57 10.44 0.82
N THR A 57 -5.41 11.20 0.15
CA THR A 57 -5.26 12.66 0.03
C THR A 57 -5.63 13.35 1.34
N ALA A 58 -5.24 14.61 1.51
CA ALA A 58 -5.57 15.40 2.70
C ALA A 58 -7.10 15.57 2.89
N SER A 59 -7.87 15.53 1.81
CA SER A 59 -9.35 15.55 1.87
C SER A 59 -9.96 14.21 2.28
N ASN A 60 -9.16 13.15 2.40
CA ASN A 60 -9.60 11.78 2.66
C ASN A 60 -10.73 11.33 1.72
N SER A 61 -10.64 11.70 0.43
CA SER A 61 -11.61 11.31 -0.58
C SER A 61 -11.50 9.83 -0.93
N ALA A 62 -12.64 9.17 -1.14
CA ALA A 62 -12.73 7.76 -1.52
C ALA A 62 -12.38 7.49 -2.98
N ASP A 63 -12.29 8.54 -3.80
CA ASP A 63 -12.09 8.47 -5.24
C ASP A 63 -10.67 8.80 -5.70
N THR A 64 -9.76 9.07 -4.76
CA THR A 64 -8.40 9.53 -5.10
C THR A 64 -7.38 9.05 -4.08
N LEU A 65 -6.27 8.50 -4.57
CA LEU A 65 -5.10 8.16 -3.76
C LEU A 65 -3.83 8.82 -4.33
N TRP A 66 -2.81 8.97 -3.48
CA TRP A 66 -1.46 9.25 -3.92
C TRP A 66 -0.72 7.96 -4.25
N ILE A 67 0.06 7.97 -5.33
CA ILE A 67 1.15 7.03 -5.58
C ILE A 67 2.44 7.84 -5.53
N ASN A 68 3.42 7.40 -4.74
CA ASN A 68 4.69 8.08 -4.53
C ASN A 68 5.85 7.07 -4.63
N ASP A 69 6.74 7.30 -5.60
CA ASP A 69 7.92 6.48 -5.85
C ASP A 69 9.08 6.75 -4.86
N ASN A 70 8.95 7.78 -4.02
CA ASN A 70 9.98 8.20 -3.06
C ASN A 70 11.35 8.54 -3.69
N GLY A 71 11.38 8.92 -4.96
CA GLY A 71 12.61 9.23 -5.67
C GLY A 71 13.49 8.03 -6.00
N ASN A 72 12.92 6.81 -6.00
CA ASN A 72 13.71 5.59 -6.17
C ASN A 72 14.11 5.31 -7.62
N LEU A 73 13.21 5.53 -8.59
CA LEU A 73 13.53 5.24 -9.99
C LEU A 73 13.12 6.37 -10.95
N TYR A 74 11.84 6.74 -10.97
CA TYR A 74 11.32 7.81 -11.85
C TYR A 74 10.99 9.10 -11.10
N ASP A 75 11.17 9.11 -9.79
CA ASP A 75 10.87 10.26 -8.93
C ASP A 75 9.51 10.87 -9.24
N PHE A 76 8.46 10.05 -9.23
CA PHE A 76 7.12 10.51 -9.49
C PHE A 76 6.21 10.43 -8.26
N LYS A 77 5.31 11.39 -8.19
CA LYS A 77 4.24 11.46 -7.21
C LYS A 77 2.98 11.99 -7.87
N VAL A 78 1.97 11.15 -7.98
CA VAL A 78 0.74 11.49 -8.70
C VAL A 78 -0.52 11.24 -7.88
N LYS A 79 -1.52 12.08 -8.09
CA LYS A 79 -2.90 11.84 -7.64
C LYS A 79 -3.59 10.93 -8.65
N THR A 80 -3.93 9.74 -8.23
CA THR A 80 -4.51 8.72 -9.09
C THR A 80 -5.97 8.48 -8.70
N PRO A 81 -6.92 8.50 -9.65
CA PRO A 81 -8.29 8.11 -9.39
C PRO A 81 -8.40 6.66 -8.90
N VAL A 82 -9.21 6.44 -7.86
CA VAL A 82 -9.67 5.12 -7.44
C VAL A 82 -10.89 4.77 -8.27
N THR A 83 -10.78 3.74 -9.11
CA THR A 83 -11.84 3.34 -10.03
C THR A 83 -12.87 2.43 -9.37
N SER A 84 -12.47 1.66 -8.36
CA SER A 84 -13.36 0.85 -7.53
C SER A 84 -12.68 0.53 -6.19
N LEU A 85 -13.30 0.92 -5.09
CA LEU A 85 -12.85 0.53 -3.74
C LEU A 85 -13.09 -0.96 -3.47
N ASP A 86 -14.24 -1.48 -3.89
CA ASP A 86 -14.62 -2.87 -3.68
C ASP A 86 -13.66 -3.83 -4.41
N ASN A 87 -13.28 -3.48 -5.63
CA ASN A 87 -12.34 -4.26 -6.44
C ASN A 87 -10.88 -3.83 -6.23
N LYS A 88 -10.65 -2.81 -5.39
CA LYS A 88 -9.32 -2.26 -5.10
C LYS A 88 -8.54 -1.88 -6.36
N THR A 89 -9.22 -1.20 -7.31
CA THR A 89 -8.64 -0.79 -8.59
C THR A 89 -8.47 0.72 -8.68
N PHE A 90 -7.42 1.15 -9.38
CA PHE A 90 -7.07 2.55 -9.58
C PHE A 90 -6.39 2.76 -10.94
N GLY A 91 -6.39 3.99 -11.41
CA GLY A 91 -5.73 4.38 -12.66
C GLY A 91 -6.25 5.70 -13.19
N GLY A 92 -5.52 6.29 -14.12
CA GLY A 92 -5.89 7.53 -14.77
C GLY A 92 -4.84 7.99 -15.76
N ASP A 93 -5.28 8.80 -16.71
CA ASP A 93 -4.43 9.30 -17.77
C ASP A 93 -3.98 10.73 -17.49
N ASN A 94 -2.81 11.08 -18.00
CA ASN A 94 -2.27 12.42 -17.98
C ASN A 94 -2.18 13.05 -16.56
N LEU A 95 -1.83 12.22 -15.58
CA LEU A 95 -1.70 12.63 -14.19
C LEU A 95 -0.45 13.50 -14.03
N VAL A 96 -0.62 14.72 -13.50
CA VAL A 96 0.49 15.66 -13.33
C VAL A 96 1.40 15.19 -12.20
N ASN A 97 2.69 15.04 -12.49
CA ASN A 97 3.70 14.78 -11.46
C ASN A 97 3.78 15.97 -10.48
N GLN A 98 3.87 15.67 -9.20
CA GLN A 98 3.93 16.68 -8.12
C GLN A 98 5.34 16.81 -7.52
N VAL A 99 6.32 16.13 -8.09
CA VAL A 99 7.72 16.30 -7.71
C VAL A 99 8.23 17.62 -8.26
N GLU A 100 8.90 18.40 -7.42
CA GLU A 100 9.46 19.70 -7.79
C GLU A 100 10.58 19.52 -8.83
N ASP A 101 10.64 20.41 -9.82
CA ASP A 101 11.64 20.41 -10.91
C ASP A 101 11.59 19.18 -11.83
N TYR A 102 10.52 18.38 -11.79
CA TYR A 102 10.33 17.26 -12.71
C TYR A 102 8.91 17.29 -13.32
N GLU A 103 8.74 18.15 -14.31
CA GLU A 103 7.46 18.45 -14.95
C GLU A 103 7.11 17.42 -16.04
N ILE A 104 6.58 16.28 -15.63
CA ILE A 104 6.06 15.24 -16.52
C ILE A 104 4.62 14.91 -16.19
N ASN A 105 3.95 14.23 -17.13
CA ASN A 105 2.67 13.56 -16.89
C ASN A 105 2.87 12.05 -16.89
N VAL A 106 2.03 11.36 -16.12
CA VAL A 106 2.07 9.91 -15.97
C VAL A 106 0.71 9.33 -16.28
N ASN A 107 0.66 8.29 -17.10
CA ASN A 107 -0.52 7.45 -17.29
C ASN A 107 -0.39 6.24 -16.35
N ILE A 108 -1.37 6.00 -15.50
CA ILE A 108 -1.45 4.82 -14.63
C ILE A 108 -2.57 3.93 -15.12
N ASN A 109 -2.24 2.71 -15.53
CA ASN A 109 -3.17 1.73 -16.07
C ASN A 109 -3.14 0.43 -15.29
N ASN A 110 -4.24 -0.33 -15.33
CA ASN A 110 -4.36 -1.66 -14.75
C ASN A 110 -4.03 -1.75 -13.25
N GLY A 111 -4.12 -0.62 -12.53
CA GLY A 111 -3.82 -0.54 -11.10
C GLY A 111 -4.77 -1.39 -10.27
N LYS A 112 -4.20 -2.24 -9.40
CA LYS A 112 -4.97 -3.11 -8.51
C LYS A 112 -4.17 -3.55 -7.30
N VAL A 113 -4.91 -3.83 -6.22
CA VAL A 113 -4.42 -4.53 -5.03
C VAL A 113 -5.22 -5.82 -4.86
N LEU A 114 -4.54 -6.94 -4.63
CA LEU A 114 -5.17 -8.23 -4.35
C LEU A 114 -4.78 -8.67 -2.93
N THR A 115 -5.78 -8.98 -2.12
CA THR A 115 -5.58 -9.33 -0.71
C THR A 115 -5.01 -10.74 -0.59
N ASN A 116 -3.89 -10.87 0.15
CA ASN A 116 -3.21 -12.15 0.43
C ASN A 116 -2.77 -12.94 -0.82
N GLU A 117 -2.56 -12.26 -1.96
CA GLU A 117 -2.18 -12.90 -3.22
C GLU A 117 -0.68 -12.78 -3.55
N ALA A 118 0.13 -12.33 -2.59
CA ALA A 118 1.58 -12.31 -2.69
C ALA A 118 2.24 -13.17 -1.63
N LEU A 119 3.42 -13.67 -1.98
CA LEU A 119 4.38 -14.22 -1.02
C LEU A 119 5.62 -13.32 -1.04
N THR A 120 6.09 -12.95 0.14
CA THR A 120 7.37 -12.25 0.30
C THR A 120 8.53 -13.19 -0.04
N GLU A 121 9.74 -12.68 -0.15
CA GLU A 121 10.93 -13.52 -0.37
C GLU A 121 11.19 -14.49 0.79
N ALA A 122 10.79 -14.13 2.01
CA ALA A 122 10.86 -15.03 3.18
C ALA A 122 9.68 -16.03 3.25
N GLY A 123 8.68 -15.91 2.37
CA GLY A 123 7.53 -16.82 2.28
C GLY A 123 6.32 -16.42 3.13
N ASN A 124 6.29 -15.19 3.65
CA ASN A 124 5.13 -14.66 4.36
C ASN A 124 4.04 -14.25 3.37
N VAL A 125 2.77 -14.51 3.71
CA VAL A 125 1.63 -14.07 2.91
C VAL A 125 1.42 -12.58 3.08
N SER A 126 1.23 -11.85 1.97
CA SER A 126 0.95 -10.41 1.95
C SER A 126 -0.01 -10.04 0.82
N ASP A 127 -0.52 -8.80 0.84
CA ASP A 127 -1.27 -8.26 -0.29
C ASP A 127 -0.32 -7.99 -1.46
N SER A 128 -0.80 -8.17 -2.68
CA SER A 128 -0.06 -7.78 -3.88
C SER A 128 -0.51 -6.43 -4.41
N ILE A 129 0.40 -5.68 -5.03
CA ILE A 129 0.11 -4.51 -5.83
C ILE A 129 0.63 -4.72 -7.26
N TYR A 130 -0.14 -4.23 -8.23
CA TYR A 130 0.27 -4.15 -9.62
C TYR A 130 -0.30 -2.90 -10.26
N PHE A 131 0.48 -2.24 -11.08
CA PHE A 131 0.03 -1.22 -12.03
C PHE A 131 1.04 -1.07 -13.16
N GLU A 132 0.60 -0.41 -14.23
CA GLU A 132 1.42 -0.02 -15.37
C GLU A 132 1.56 1.50 -15.39
N ALA A 133 2.75 2.01 -15.68
CA ALA A 133 3.00 3.43 -15.84
C ALA A 133 3.67 3.72 -17.18
N GLU A 134 3.21 4.79 -17.84
CA GLU A 134 3.86 5.39 -18.99
C GLU A 134 4.17 6.85 -18.64
N PHE A 135 5.38 7.28 -18.88
CA PHE A 135 5.87 8.61 -18.57
C PHE A 135 5.96 9.46 -19.83
N SER A 136 5.55 10.74 -19.75
CA SER A 136 5.50 11.62 -20.93
C SER A 136 6.86 11.96 -21.55
N ASP A 137 7.94 11.78 -20.81
CA ASP A 137 9.32 11.94 -21.26
C ASP A 137 9.93 10.66 -21.87
N ASP A 138 9.23 9.51 -21.73
CA ASP A 138 9.53 8.24 -22.38
C ASP A 138 8.29 7.60 -22.99
N PRO A 139 7.68 8.26 -23.97
CA PRO A 139 6.40 7.86 -24.53
C PRO A 139 6.50 6.53 -25.30
N GLY A 140 5.50 5.67 -25.09
CA GLY A 140 5.41 4.35 -25.70
C GLY A 140 6.10 3.25 -24.91
N THR A 141 6.79 3.56 -23.83
CA THR A 141 7.38 2.57 -22.90
C THR A 141 6.43 2.34 -21.73
N ILE A 142 5.96 1.10 -21.57
CA ILE A 142 5.07 0.71 -20.47
C ILE A 142 5.87 0.00 -19.40
N TYR A 143 6.03 0.65 -18.28
CA TYR A 143 6.70 0.09 -17.11
C TYR A 143 5.68 -0.60 -16.21
N GLN A 144 5.95 -1.85 -15.85
CA GLN A 144 5.11 -2.63 -14.95
C GLN A 144 5.69 -2.53 -13.53
N PHE A 145 4.86 -2.14 -12.58
CA PHE A 145 5.18 -2.09 -11.16
C PHE A 145 4.48 -3.25 -10.48
N ALA A 146 5.23 -4.16 -9.91
CA ALA A 146 4.69 -5.36 -9.28
C ALA A 146 5.39 -5.64 -7.95
N GLY A 147 4.61 -5.96 -6.93
CA GLY A 147 5.19 -6.21 -5.62
C GLY A 147 4.18 -6.61 -4.56
N TYR A 148 4.59 -6.47 -3.31
CA TYR A 148 3.80 -6.87 -2.15
C TYR A 148 3.83 -5.80 -1.05
N ARG A 149 2.80 -5.82 -0.21
CA ARG A 149 2.72 -4.93 0.95
C ARG A 149 3.82 -5.28 1.94
N ARG A 150 4.55 -4.26 2.40
CA ARG A 150 5.54 -4.38 3.46
C ARG A 150 4.91 -5.01 4.71
N THR A 151 5.48 -6.10 5.19
CA THR A 151 4.98 -6.82 6.37
C THR A 151 5.47 -6.24 7.68
N GLY A 152 6.62 -5.55 7.65
CA GLY A 152 7.34 -5.08 8.84
C GLY A 152 8.15 -6.17 9.55
N PHE A 153 8.18 -7.40 8.99
CA PHE A 153 9.08 -8.44 9.47
C PHE A 153 10.50 -8.19 8.97
N VAL A 154 11.48 -8.38 9.83
CA VAL A 154 12.90 -8.09 9.52
C VAL A 154 13.40 -8.92 8.32
N GLU A 155 12.92 -10.15 8.18
CA GLU A 155 13.26 -11.06 7.09
C GLU A 155 12.68 -10.68 5.73
N ASP A 156 11.72 -9.74 5.69
CA ASP A 156 11.07 -9.25 4.47
C ASP A 156 11.56 -7.83 4.07
N GLU A 157 12.44 -7.22 4.85
CA GLU A 157 12.99 -5.89 4.55
C GLU A 157 14.04 -5.96 3.43
N HIS A 158 14.08 -4.94 2.53
CA HIS A 158 14.98 -4.82 1.36
C HIS A 158 15.88 -3.59 1.45
#